data_df6bcb2f731ceaf499e6ae97cc3819be
#
_entry.id   df6bcb2f731ceaf499e6ae97cc3819be
#
_cell.length_a   1.000
_cell.length_b   1.000
_cell.length_c   1.000
_cell.angle_alpha   90.00
_cell.angle_beta   90.00
_cell.angle_gamma   90.00
#
_symmetry.space_group_name_H-M   'P 1'
#
loop_
_entity.id
_entity.type
_entity.pdbx_description
1 polymer ?
#
loop_
_entity_poly.entity_id
_entity_poly.type
_entity_poly.pdbx_seq_one_letter_code
_entity_poly.pdbx_strand_id
1 'polypeptide(L)'
;MSPTSSPRAIVIGGGPAGLMAAEVLLQQGLQVELFDAMPSVGRKFLLAGVGGMNITHSEPRAPFLARYGLRERELAPLIDAFDADALRAWVHGLGIDTFVGSSGKVFPTAMKAAPLLRAWLVRLREAGLQLHVRHRWLGWDAAGRLRFATPDGEVLRDAAPTVLALGGGSWAKLGSDGKWLPQLAARGVDTAPLQAANCGFVCGWSEHFAAKFAGSPLKNVALQFEDVHGKALSRRGEMVLTADGIEGNLVYAFAAAMRERINRDGSASVQLDLAPDRDLQRLTSELQRGRGAASLANHLRKQCGIDGARAGLLRELLDKETFNDMACLAAAIKALPLTLHATRPIDEAISTAGGVRFEAMDEQLMLTALPGVFCAGEMLDWEAPTGGYLLTACLASGRAAANGLLHWLARQA
;
A
#
# COMPACT_ATOMS: atom_id res chain seq x y z
N MET A 1 -19.49 -46.42 12.83
CA MET A 1 -18.50 -45.46 12.36
C MET A 1 -18.90 -44.09 12.88
N SER A 2 -18.20 -43.55 13.87
CA SER A 2 -18.45 -42.18 14.32
C SER A 2 -18.23 -41.22 13.13
N PRO A 3 -19.08 -40.22 12.92
CA PRO A 3 -18.87 -39.24 11.87
C PRO A 3 -17.52 -38.54 12.17
N THR A 4 -16.52 -38.75 11.32
CA THR A 4 -15.31 -37.98 11.38
C THR A 4 -15.68 -36.51 11.19
N SER A 5 -15.63 -35.73 12.27
CA SER A 5 -15.87 -34.28 12.17
C SER A 5 -14.93 -33.69 11.11
N SER A 6 -15.49 -32.93 10.17
CA SER A 6 -14.66 -32.23 9.16
C SER A 6 -13.55 -31.46 9.86
N PRO A 7 -12.32 -31.50 9.32
CA PRO A 7 -11.19 -30.81 9.94
C PRO A 7 -11.51 -29.32 10.05
N ARG A 8 -11.10 -28.71 11.17
CA ARG A 8 -11.34 -27.31 11.50
C ARG A 8 -10.11 -26.46 11.19
N ALA A 9 -10.31 -25.25 10.71
CA ALA A 9 -9.28 -24.24 10.55
C ALA A 9 -9.73 -22.88 11.08
N ILE A 10 -8.79 -22.07 11.53
CA ILE A 10 -9.02 -20.71 12.04
C ILE A 10 -8.36 -19.71 11.10
N VAL A 11 -9.05 -18.62 10.79
CA VAL A 11 -8.50 -17.47 10.06
C VAL A 11 -8.61 -16.25 10.96
N ILE A 12 -7.52 -15.50 11.12
CA ILE A 12 -7.48 -14.28 11.95
C ILE A 12 -7.17 -13.07 11.08
N GLY A 13 -8.16 -12.19 10.94
CA GLY A 13 -8.16 -11.02 10.08
C GLY A 13 -9.08 -11.17 8.87
N GLY A 14 -10.14 -10.37 8.82
CA GLY A 14 -11.16 -10.36 7.77
C GLY A 14 -10.87 -9.38 6.64
N GLY A 15 -9.58 -9.17 6.31
CA GLY A 15 -9.13 -8.45 5.11
C GLY A 15 -9.13 -9.35 3.87
N PRO A 16 -8.69 -8.83 2.70
CA PRO A 16 -8.69 -9.60 1.44
C PRO A 16 -7.95 -10.93 1.53
N ALA A 17 -6.79 -10.97 2.20
CA ALA A 17 -6.00 -12.18 2.35
C ALA A 17 -6.74 -13.23 3.20
N GLY A 18 -7.31 -12.83 4.34
CA GLY A 18 -8.02 -13.75 5.22
C GLY A 18 -9.34 -14.25 4.62
N LEU A 19 -10.09 -13.39 3.94
CA LEU A 19 -11.32 -13.81 3.25
C LEU A 19 -11.01 -14.79 2.11
N MET A 20 -9.93 -14.58 1.37
CA MET A 20 -9.48 -15.51 0.33
C MET A 20 -9.02 -16.84 0.92
N ALA A 21 -8.25 -16.80 2.00
CA ALA A 21 -7.86 -18.03 2.70
C ALA A 21 -9.09 -18.82 3.19
N ALA A 22 -10.06 -18.14 3.80
CA ALA A 22 -11.30 -18.76 4.24
C ALA A 22 -12.08 -19.39 3.06
N GLU A 23 -12.16 -18.72 1.91
CA GLU A 23 -12.83 -19.26 0.72
C GLU A 23 -12.19 -20.56 0.24
N VAL A 24 -10.86 -20.59 0.13
CA VAL A 24 -10.13 -21.80 -0.30
C VAL A 24 -10.35 -22.97 0.67
N LEU A 25 -10.27 -22.72 1.97
CA LEU A 25 -10.47 -23.75 3.01
C LEU A 25 -11.89 -24.30 2.99
N LEU A 26 -12.90 -23.44 2.86
CA LEU A 26 -14.32 -23.84 2.75
C LEU A 26 -14.57 -24.68 1.50
N GLN A 27 -13.99 -24.30 0.36
CA GLN A 27 -14.11 -25.06 -0.89
C GLN A 27 -13.55 -26.49 -0.79
N GLN A 28 -12.62 -26.72 0.15
CA GLN A 28 -12.05 -28.05 0.43
C GLN A 28 -12.77 -28.78 1.59
N GLY A 29 -13.95 -28.27 2.02
CA GLY A 29 -14.81 -28.93 2.99
C GLY A 29 -14.39 -28.77 4.46
N LEU A 30 -13.47 -27.85 4.78
CA LEU A 30 -13.12 -27.58 6.18
C LEU A 30 -14.22 -26.75 6.86
N GLN A 31 -14.33 -26.92 8.18
CA GLN A 31 -15.05 -25.97 9.03
C GLN A 31 -14.13 -24.77 9.29
N VAL A 32 -14.56 -23.56 8.90
CA VAL A 32 -13.74 -22.36 9.01
C VAL A 32 -14.37 -21.33 9.94
N GLU A 33 -13.64 -20.96 10.99
CA GLU A 33 -13.95 -19.83 11.86
C GLU A 33 -13.05 -18.65 11.48
N LEU A 34 -13.63 -17.49 11.14
CA LEU A 34 -12.87 -16.27 10.86
C LEU A 34 -13.12 -15.25 11.97
N PHE A 35 -12.05 -14.76 12.57
CA PHE A 35 -12.05 -13.76 13.63
C PHE A 35 -11.54 -12.42 13.12
N ASP A 36 -12.26 -11.33 13.41
CA ASP A 36 -11.84 -9.96 13.08
C ASP A 36 -12.03 -9.01 14.28
N ALA A 37 -11.06 -8.16 14.51
CA ALA A 37 -11.07 -7.18 15.61
C ALA A 37 -12.16 -6.10 15.44
N MET A 38 -12.58 -5.84 14.22
CA MET A 38 -13.52 -4.78 13.87
C MET A 38 -14.98 -5.26 13.87
N PRO A 39 -15.97 -4.33 13.94
CA PRO A 39 -17.39 -4.70 13.88
C PRO A 39 -17.85 -5.20 12.51
N SER A 40 -17.01 -5.12 11.48
CA SER A 40 -17.24 -5.66 10.15
C SER A 40 -15.91 -5.95 9.45
N VAL A 41 -15.88 -6.95 8.59
CA VAL A 41 -14.72 -7.31 7.79
C VAL A 41 -14.53 -6.39 6.58
N GLY A 42 -13.34 -6.41 5.96
CA GLY A 42 -13.03 -5.71 4.72
C GLY A 42 -13.00 -4.18 4.83
N ARG A 43 -12.81 -3.61 6.01
CA ARG A 43 -12.92 -2.15 6.21
C ARG A 43 -11.88 -1.36 5.41
N LYS A 44 -10.60 -1.74 5.46
CA LYS A 44 -9.55 -1.11 4.65
C LYS A 44 -9.78 -1.34 3.15
N PHE A 45 -10.27 -2.51 2.76
CA PHE A 45 -10.66 -2.83 1.38
C PHE A 45 -11.78 -1.89 0.86
N LEU A 46 -12.78 -1.58 1.69
CA LEU A 46 -13.85 -0.64 1.32
C LEU A 46 -13.34 0.79 1.10
N LEU A 47 -12.30 1.20 1.83
CA LEU A 47 -11.70 2.53 1.70
C LEU A 47 -10.81 2.66 0.45
N ALA A 48 -10.22 1.56 -0.01
CA ALA A 48 -9.29 1.55 -1.15
C ALA A 48 -9.87 2.06 -2.48
N GLY A 49 -11.16 2.35 -2.53
CA GLY A 49 -11.89 2.73 -3.73
C GLY A 49 -12.47 4.13 -3.78
N VAL A 50 -11.96 5.10 -3.01
CA VAL A 50 -12.53 6.48 -3.02
C VAL A 50 -12.47 7.13 -4.40
N GLY A 51 -11.43 6.89 -5.19
CA GLY A 51 -11.30 7.34 -6.59
C GLY A 51 -11.62 6.28 -7.64
N GLY A 52 -12.09 5.10 -7.21
CA GLY A 52 -12.31 3.92 -8.04
C GLY A 52 -11.51 2.72 -7.51
N MET A 53 -12.22 1.58 -7.33
CA MET A 53 -11.64 0.34 -6.81
C MET A 53 -10.72 -0.31 -7.83
N ASN A 54 -9.43 -0.04 -7.77
CA ASN A 54 -8.45 -0.72 -8.60
C ASN A 54 -8.10 -2.09 -8.00
N ILE A 55 -8.46 -3.17 -8.68
CA ILE A 55 -8.32 -4.54 -8.16
C ILE A 55 -7.02 -5.22 -8.58
N THR A 56 -6.52 -4.93 -9.78
CA THR A 56 -5.27 -5.46 -10.33
C THR A 56 -4.78 -4.58 -11.49
N HIS A 57 -3.73 -4.99 -12.19
CA HIS A 57 -3.18 -4.30 -13.34
C HIS A 57 -3.00 -5.26 -14.53
N SER A 58 -3.23 -4.79 -15.76
CA SER A 58 -3.15 -5.60 -16.97
C SER A 58 -1.77 -5.60 -17.64
N GLU A 59 -0.74 -5.08 -16.98
CA GLU A 59 0.61 -5.12 -17.55
C GLU A 59 1.15 -6.56 -17.63
N PRO A 60 2.09 -6.84 -18.54
CA PRO A 60 2.70 -8.16 -18.68
C PRO A 60 3.39 -8.62 -17.39
N ARG A 61 3.56 -9.95 -17.23
CA ARG A 61 4.11 -10.59 -16.03
C ARG A 61 5.40 -9.95 -15.52
N ALA A 62 6.41 -9.76 -16.36
CA ALA A 62 7.71 -9.27 -15.91
C ALA A 62 7.64 -7.86 -15.30
N PRO A 63 7.08 -6.82 -15.95
CA PRO A 63 6.90 -5.52 -15.30
C PRO A 63 5.96 -5.57 -14.09
N PHE A 64 4.96 -6.46 -14.06
CA PHE A 64 4.09 -6.65 -12.91
C PHE A 64 4.86 -7.14 -11.68
N LEU A 65 5.68 -8.17 -11.83
CA LEU A 65 6.50 -8.73 -10.75
C LEU A 65 7.57 -7.74 -10.26
N ALA A 66 8.18 -6.99 -11.17
CA ALA A 66 9.17 -5.95 -10.83
C ALA A 66 8.60 -4.85 -9.88
N ARG A 67 7.27 -4.74 -9.75
CA ARG A 67 6.63 -3.80 -8.81
C ARG A 67 6.83 -4.18 -7.34
N TYR A 68 7.17 -5.44 -7.06
CA TYR A 68 7.44 -5.93 -5.70
C TYR A 68 8.92 -5.77 -5.29
N GLY A 69 9.75 -5.19 -6.15
CA GLY A 69 11.12 -4.80 -5.84
C GLY A 69 11.96 -5.95 -5.28
N LEU A 70 12.49 -5.77 -4.08
CA LEU A 70 13.37 -6.76 -3.43
C LEU A 70 12.68 -8.11 -3.14
N ARG A 71 11.34 -8.14 -3.13
CA ARG A 71 10.53 -9.35 -2.84
C ARG A 71 9.88 -9.95 -4.09
N GLU A 72 10.36 -9.55 -5.27
CA GLU A 72 9.89 -10.13 -6.55
C GLU A 72 10.02 -11.66 -6.56
N ARG A 73 11.15 -12.19 -6.10
CA ARG A 73 11.44 -13.63 -6.11
C ARG A 73 10.45 -14.43 -5.24
N GLU A 74 10.17 -13.95 -4.04
CA GLU A 74 9.28 -14.61 -3.08
C GLU A 74 7.81 -14.51 -3.48
N LEU A 75 7.42 -13.38 -4.09
CA LEU A 75 6.04 -13.16 -4.53
C LEU A 75 5.73 -13.77 -5.90
N ALA A 76 6.73 -13.99 -6.77
CA ALA A 76 6.51 -14.52 -8.10
C ALA A 76 5.70 -15.84 -8.11
N PRO A 77 6.02 -16.89 -7.33
CA PRO A 77 5.25 -18.13 -7.34
C PRO A 77 3.81 -17.93 -6.85
N LEU A 78 3.57 -16.99 -5.92
CA LEU A 78 2.24 -16.68 -5.41
C LEU A 78 1.39 -16.00 -6.48
N ILE A 79 1.97 -15.02 -7.17
CA ILE A 79 1.32 -14.27 -8.26
C ILE A 79 1.09 -15.18 -9.48
N ASP A 80 2.05 -16.04 -9.83
CA ASP A 80 1.88 -16.97 -10.95
C ASP A 80 0.74 -17.98 -10.70
N ALA A 81 0.50 -18.36 -9.44
CA ALA A 81 -0.61 -19.22 -9.06
C ALA A 81 -1.98 -18.49 -9.01
N PHE A 82 -1.98 -17.17 -8.90
CA PHE A 82 -3.20 -16.34 -8.89
C PHE A 82 -2.89 -14.94 -9.42
N ASP A 83 -2.73 -14.86 -10.74
CA ASP A 83 -2.36 -13.65 -11.47
C ASP A 83 -3.54 -12.70 -11.71
N ALA A 84 -3.30 -11.64 -12.47
CA ALA A 84 -4.31 -10.64 -12.81
C ALA A 84 -5.51 -11.21 -13.55
N ASP A 85 -5.31 -12.18 -14.43
CA ASP A 85 -6.40 -12.81 -15.21
C ASP A 85 -7.20 -13.78 -14.33
N ALA A 86 -6.53 -14.58 -13.50
CA ALA A 86 -7.18 -15.43 -12.50
C ALA A 86 -7.99 -14.60 -11.49
N LEU A 87 -7.46 -13.46 -11.04
CA LEU A 87 -8.18 -12.54 -10.17
C LEU A 87 -9.43 -11.97 -10.85
N ARG A 88 -9.33 -11.55 -12.12
CA ARG A 88 -10.49 -11.08 -12.89
C ARG A 88 -11.54 -12.18 -13.07
N ALA A 89 -11.11 -13.40 -13.40
CA ALA A 89 -12.00 -14.55 -13.53
C ALA A 89 -12.72 -14.84 -12.21
N TRP A 90 -12.02 -14.75 -11.07
CA TRP A 90 -12.62 -14.90 -9.74
C TRP A 90 -13.66 -13.82 -9.45
N VAL A 91 -13.39 -12.53 -9.79
CA VAL A 91 -14.34 -11.42 -9.65
C VAL A 91 -15.57 -11.64 -10.53
N HIS A 92 -15.38 -12.08 -11.78
CA HIS A 92 -16.50 -12.42 -12.68
C HIS A 92 -17.35 -13.58 -12.12
N GLY A 93 -16.69 -14.56 -11.48
CA GLY A 93 -17.39 -15.65 -10.76
C GLY A 93 -18.23 -15.16 -9.56
N LEU A 94 -18.02 -13.94 -9.07
CA LEU A 94 -18.90 -13.27 -8.08
C LEU A 94 -20.05 -12.47 -8.73
N GLY A 95 -20.20 -12.53 -10.05
CA GLY A 95 -21.20 -11.76 -10.79
C GLY A 95 -20.83 -10.28 -10.96
N ILE A 96 -19.56 -9.93 -10.86
CA ILE A 96 -19.06 -8.56 -10.99
C ILE A 96 -18.18 -8.44 -12.24
N ASP A 97 -18.61 -7.66 -13.23
CA ASP A 97 -17.83 -7.38 -14.42
C ASP A 97 -16.67 -6.41 -14.16
N THR A 98 -15.61 -6.53 -14.96
CA THR A 98 -14.42 -5.67 -14.86
C THR A 98 -14.05 -5.08 -16.20
N PHE A 99 -13.40 -3.90 -16.16
CA PHE A 99 -12.81 -3.27 -17.34
C PHE A 99 -11.38 -2.81 -17.07
N VAL A 100 -10.61 -2.64 -18.14
CA VAL A 100 -9.25 -2.10 -18.10
C VAL A 100 -9.31 -0.62 -18.45
N GLY A 101 -8.83 0.23 -17.54
CA GLY A 101 -8.68 1.66 -17.78
C GLY A 101 -7.48 1.97 -18.70
N SER A 102 -7.41 3.21 -19.20
CA SER A 102 -6.34 3.66 -20.12
C SER A 102 -4.92 3.53 -19.56
N SER A 103 -4.78 3.49 -18.24
CA SER A 103 -3.49 3.31 -17.55
C SER A 103 -3.14 1.84 -17.27
N GLY A 104 -3.91 0.87 -17.77
CA GLY A 104 -3.73 -0.55 -17.49
C GLY A 104 -4.33 -1.02 -16.15
N LYS A 105 -4.82 -0.12 -15.31
CA LYS A 105 -5.51 -0.46 -14.06
C LYS A 105 -6.84 -1.15 -14.34
N VAL A 106 -7.15 -2.20 -13.60
CA VAL A 106 -8.39 -2.96 -13.73
C VAL A 106 -9.37 -2.57 -12.63
N PHE A 107 -10.62 -2.30 -13.01
CA PHE A 107 -11.68 -1.85 -12.11
C PHE A 107 -12.93 -2.72 -12.27
N PRO A 108 -13.71 -2.94 -11.19
CA PRO A 108 -15.11 -3.35 -11.34
C PRO A 108 -15.90 -2.29 -12.11
N THR A 109 -16.88 -2.67 -12.91
CA THR A 109 -17.71 -1.72 -13.69
C THR A 109 -18.37 -0.65 -12.82
N ALA A 110 -18.79 -1.01 -11.61
CA ALA A 110 -19.36 -0.06 -10.65
C ALA A 110 -18.31 0.87 -9.99
N MET A 111 -17.01 0.69 -10.24
CA MET A 111 -15.90 1.45 -9.64
C MET A 111 -15.84 1.40 -8.11
N LYS A 112 -16.61 0.54 -7.44
CA LYS A 112 -16.77 0.51 -5.98
C LYS A 112 -16.44 -0.88 -5.40
N ALA A 113 -15.83 -0.88 -4.21
CA ALA A 113 -15.50 -2.09 -3.47
C ALA A 113 -16.71 -2.77 -2.82
N ALA A 114 -17.73 -2.01 -2.42
CA ALA A 114 -18.83 -2.51 -1.62
C ALA A 114 -19.68 -3.59 -2.32
N PRO A 115 -20.04 -3.50 -3.61
CA PRO A 115 -20.74 -4.58 -4.31
C PRO A 115 -19.93 -5.88 -4.34
N LEU A 116 -18.63 -5.79 -4.64
CA LEU A 116 -17.72 -6.94 -4.68
C LEU A 116 -17.62 -7.61 -3.32
N LEU A 117 -17.36 -6.86 -2.25
CA LEU A 117 -17.26 -7.41 -0.90
C LEU A 117 -18.60 -8.06 -0.47
N ARG A 118 -19.72 -7.47 -0.81
CA ARG A 118 -21.05 -8.01 -0.47
C ARG A 118 -21.31 -9.35 -1.16
N ALA A 119 -21.05 -9.43 -2.47
CA ALA A 119 -21.20 -10.68 -3.22
C ALA A 119 -20.27 -11.77 -2.66
N TRP A 120 -19.03 -11.40 -2.32
CA TRP A 120 -18.07 -12.32 -1.72
C TRP A 120 -18.53 -12.84 -0.35
N LEU A 121 -19.00 -11.97 0.53
CA LEU A 121 -19.50 -12.36 1.85
C LEU A 121 -20.77 -13.23 1.79
N VAL A 122 -21.62 -13.05 0.78
CA VAL A 122 -22.77 -13.96 0.53
C VAL A 122 -22.25 -15.35 0.21
N ARG A 123 -21.35 -15.48 -0.78
CA ARG A 123 -20.72 -16.77 -1.16
C ARG A 123 -20.08 -17.48 0.03
N LEU A 124 -19.31 -16.74 0.85
CA LEU A 124 -18.64 -17.32 2.02
C LEU A 124 -19.62 -17.82 3.09
N ARG A 125 -20.72 -17.09 3.34
CA ARG A 125 -21.77 -17.51 4.29
C ARG A 125 -22.52 -18.74 3.80
N GLU A 126 -22.86 -18.79 2.52
CA GLU A 126 -23.48 -19.96 1.89
C GLU A 126 -22.56 -21.19 1.94
N ALA A 127 -21.25 -21.00 1.88
CA ALA A 127 -20.26 -22.06 2.07
C ALA A 127 -20.03 -22.45 3.55
N GLY A 128 -20.71 -21.80 4.51
CA GLY A 128 -20.67 -22.17 5.93
C GLY A 128 -19.62 -21.42 6.76
N LEU A 129 -19.11 -20.25 6.31
CA LEU A 129 -18.18 -19.45 7.09
C LEU A 129 -18.80 -19.03 8.44
N GLN A 130 -18.12 -19.35 9.53
CA GLN A 130 -18.42 -18.86 10.87
C GLN A 130 -17.64 -17.57 11.13
N LEU A 131 -18.33 -16.43 11.13
CA LEU A 131 -17.72 -15.11 11.24
C LEU A 131 -17.87 -14.53 12.64
N HIS A 132 -16.75 -14.27 13.31
CA HIS A 132 -16.65 -13.68 14.64
C HIS A 132 -16.05 -12.27 14.55
N VAL A 133 -16.88 -11.24 14.52
CA VAL A 133 -16.45 -9.83 14.54
C VAL A 133 -16.25 -9.35 15.97
N ARG A 134 -15.53 -8.21 16.16
CA ARG A 134 -15.17 -7.65 17.48
C ARG A 134 -14.38 -8.64 18.36
N HIS A 135 -13.59 -9.49 17.73
CA HIS A 135 -12.69 -10.44 18.36
C HIS A 135 -11.25 -10.05 18.02
N ARG A 136 -10.63 -9.25 18.88
CA ARG A 136 -9.23 -8.83 18.70
C ARG A 136 -8.31 -9.93 19.20
N TRP A 137 -7.49 -10.48 18.30
CA TRP A 137 -6.49 -11.46 18.67
C TRP A 137 -5.40 -10.85 19.57
N LEU A 138 -5.04 -11.59 20.65
CA LEU A 138 -4.08 -11.21 21.67
C LEU A 138 -2.87 -12.15 21.72
N GLY A 139 -2.72 -13.05 20.76
CA GLY A 139 -1.70 -14.10 20.80
C GLY A 139 -2.24 -15.41 21.37
N TRP A 140 -1.37 -16.12 22.06
CA TRP A 140 -1.65 -17.43 22.66
C TRP A 140 -1.50 -17.37 24.18
N ASP A 141 -2.22 -18.23 24.88
CA ASP A 141 -1.97 -18.50 26.30
C ASP A 141 -0.80 -19.49 26.49
N ALA A 142 -0.52 -19.84 27.75
CA ALA A 142 0.53 -20.81 28.10
C ALA A 142 0.25 -22.23 27.61
N ALA A 143 -1.02 -22.58 27.38
CA ALA A 143 -1.44 -23.88 26.84
C ALA A 143 -1.52 -23.90 25.30
N GLY A 144 -1.14 -22.81 24.62
CA GLY A 144 -1.19 -22.69 23.16
C GLY A 144 -2.59 -22.37 22.60
N ARG A 145 -3.58 -22.06 23.43
CA ARG A 145 -4.90 -21.65 22.97
C ARG A 145 -4.87 -20.21 22.48
N LEU A 146 -5.64 -19.91 21.43
CA LEU A 146 -5.78 -18.55 20.90
C LEU A 146 -6.60 -17.68 21.84
N ARG A 147 -6.11 -16.47 22.10
CA ARG A 147 -6.72 -15.48 22.99
C ARG A 147 -7.35 -14.36 22.16
N PHE A 148 -8.59 -14.00 22.50
CA PHE A 148 -9.29 -12.89 21.86
C PHE A 148 -9.92 -11.96 22.89
N ALA A 149 -9.68 -10.64 22.76
CA ALA A 149 -10.46 -9.64 23.46
C ALA A 149 -11.78 -9.39 22.71
N THR A 150 -12.89 -9.43 23.46
CA THR A 150 -14.24 -9.13 22.97
C THR A 150 -14.89 -8.04 23.83
N PRO A 151 -16.03 -7.45 23.44
CA PRO A 151 -16.76 -6.51 24.29
C PRO A 151 -17.16 -7.10 25.66
N ASP A 152 -17.36 -8.42 25.72
CA ASP A 152 -17.83 -9.14 26.91
C ASP A 152 -16.67 -9.73 27.74
N GLY A 153 -15.43 -9.43 27.38
CA GLY A 153 -14.23 -9.92 28.04
C GLY A 153 -13.32 -10.75 27.15
N GLU A 154 -12.34 -11.43 27.76
CA GLU A 154 -11.43 -12.30 27.03
C GLU A 154 -12.03 -13.68 26.79
N VAL A 155 -11.92 -14.20 25.58
CA VAL A 155 -12.32 -15.55 25.18
C VAL A 155 -11.13 -16.35 24.67
N LEU A 156 -11.12 -17.64 25.01
CA LEU A 156 -10.13 -18.60 24.54
C LEU A 156 -10.74 -19.50 23.45
N ARG A 157 -9.89 -19.87 22.48
CA ARG A 157 -10.20 -20.87 21.46
C ARG A 157 -9.11 -21.93 21.44
N ASP A 158 -9.51 -23.18 21.39
CA ASP A 158 -8.56 -24.29 21.27
C ASP A 158 -7.72 -24.16 20.00
N ALA A 159 -6.48 -24.59 20.08
CA ALA A 159 -5.55 -24.58 18.96
C ALA A 159 -6.12 -25.38 17.78
N ALA A 160 -6.00 -24.79 16.60
CA ALA A 160 -6.29 -25.40 15.31
C ALA A 160 -5.33 -24.85 14.28
N PRO A 161 -5.16 -25.49 13.12
CA PRO A 161 -4.39 -24.90 12.02
C PRO A 161 -4.92 -23.50 11.71
N THR A 162 -4.02 -22.53 11.67
CA THR A 162 -4.40 -21.11 11.69
C THR A 162 -3.74 -20.34 10.55
N VAL A 163 -4.51 -19.54 9.83
CA VAL A 163 -4.00 -18.50 8.92
C VAL A 163 -4.09 -17.14 9.60
N LEU A 164 -2.96 -16.49 9.79
CA LEU A 164 -2.87 -15.10 10.22
C LEU A 164 -2.89 -14.18 9.00
N ALA A 165 -3.84 -13.25 8.94
CA ALA A 165 -4.02 -12.25 7.89
C ALA A 165 -4.29 -10.87 8.49
N LEU A 166 -3.42 -10.48 9.44
CA LEU A 166 -3.63 -9.36 10.38
C LEU A 166 -3.36 -7.97 9.76
N GLY A 167 -2.94 -7.92 8.49
CA GLY A 167 -2.64 -6.68 7.79
C GLY A 167 -1.34 -6.02 8.28
N GLY A 168 -1.03 -4.84 7.77
CA GLY A 168 0.12 -4.04 8.18
C GLY A 168 -0.16 -3.13 9.39
N GLY A 169 0.42 -1.90 9.38
CA GLY A 169 0.26 -0.89 10.43
C GLY A 169 -0.43 0.39 9.97
N SER A 170 -0.88 0.47 8.71
CA SER A 170 -1.55 1.66 8.18
C SER A 170 -3.06 1.57 8.37
N TRP A 171 -3.70 2.71 8.71
CA TRP A 171 -5.13 2.79 9.02
C TRP A 171 -5.55 2.00 10.27
N ALA A 172 -4.90 2.24 11.40
CA ALA A 172 -5.20 1.59 12.68
C ALA A 172 -6.68 1.66 13.06
N LYS A 173 -7.37 2.77 12.74
CA LYS A 173 -8.82 2.94 12.95
C LYS A 173 -9.68 1.95 12.17
N LEU A 174 -9.13 1.31 11.14
CA LEU A 174 -9.81 0.29 10.33
C LEU A 174 -9.38 -1.14 10.67
N GLY A 175 -8.53 -1.32 11.69
CA GLY A 175 -8.09 -2.62 12.19
C GLY A 175 -6.70 -3.06 11.74
N SER A 176 -6.01 -2.28 10.89
CA SER A 176 -4.61 -2.55 10.48
C SER A 176 -3.67 -1.71 11.34
N ASP A 177 -3.36 -2.17 12.56
CA ASP A 177 -2.67 -1.38 13.59
C ASP A 177 -1.27 -1.92 13.95
N GLY A 178 -0.82 -3.01 13.32
CA GLY A 178 0.51 -3.59 13.54
C GLY A 178 0.74 -4.20 14.94
N LYS A 179 -0.27 -4.19 15.82
CA LYS A 179 -0.12 -4.65 17.22
C LYS A 179 0.13 -6.15 17.38
N TRP A 180 0.05 -6.91 16.30
CA TRP A 180 0.38 -8.33 16.24
C TRP A 180 1.89 -8.61 16.27
N LEU A 181 2.71 -7.66 15.88
CA LEU A 181 4.15 -7.82 15.71
C LEU A 181 4.87 -8.29 17.00
N PRO A 182 4.65 -7.67 18.18
CA PRO A 182 5.25 -8.17 19.43
C PRO A 182 4.83 -9.59 19.80
N GLN A 183 3.59 -10.01 19.47
CA GLN A 183 3.10 -11.36 19.77
C GLN A 183 3.85 -12.42 18.97
N LEU A 184 4.17 -12.15 17.70
CA LEU A 184 4.96 -13.06 16.86
C LEU A 184 6.43 -13.02 17.24
N ALA A 185 7.00 -11.84 17.49
CA ALA A 185 8.38 -11.70 17.94
C ALA A 185 8.64 -12.46 19.26
N ALA A 186 7.71 -12.41 20.22
CA ALA A 186 7.78 -13.17 21.47
C ALA A 186 7.75 -14.68 21.28
N ARG A 187 7.35 -15.17 20.10
CA ARG A 187 7.35 -16.59 19.70
C ARG A 187 8.53 -16.97 18.80
N GLY A 188 9.53 -16.08 18.68
CA GLY A 188 10.72 -16.34 17.87
C GLY A 188 10.53 -16.18 16.35
N VAL A 189 9.44 -15.55 15.91
CA VAL A 189 9.23 -15.26 14.51
C VAL A 189 10.04 -14.01 14.12
N ASP A 190 10.89 -14.13 13.10
CA ASP A 190 11.67 -13.00 12.60
C ASP A 190 10.76 -12.02 11.82
N THR A 191 10.84 -10.73 12.17
CA THR A 191 10.01 -9.68 11.63
C THR A 191 10.83 -8.44 11.30
N ALA A 192 10.50 -7.78 10.19
CA ALA A 192 11.01 -6.45 9.87
C ALA A 192 10.12 -5.37 10.51
N PRO A 193 10.70 -4.24 10.98
CA PRO A 193 9.95 -3.11 11.49
C PRO A 193 8.93 -2.60 10.45
N LEU A 194 7.72 -2.29 10.92
CA LEU A 194 6.70 -1.71 10.03
C LEU A 194 7.05 -0.27 9.70
N GLN A 195 6.93 0.08 8.42
CA GLN A 195 7.22 1.42 7.89
C GLN A 195 6.10 1.88 6.96
N ALA A 196 5.94 3.20 6.84
CA ALA A 196 4.99 3.79 5.92
C ALA A 196 5.38 3.49 4.46
N ALA A 197 4.45 2.95 3.66
CA ALA A 197 4.59 2.73 2.23
C ALA A 197 3.45 3.42 1.47
N ASN A 198 3.71 3.85 0.24
CA ASN A 198 2.76 4.70 -0.50
C ASN A 198 2.29 5.89 0.37
N CYS A 199 3.22 6.64 0.89
CA CYS A 199 3.01 7.70 1.88
C CYS A 199 3.44 9.07 1.37
N GLY A 200 2.97 10.12 2.05
CA GLY A 200 3.48 11.47 1.91
C GLY A 200 4.80 11.68 2.67
N PHE A 201 5.42 12.82 2.45
CA PHE A 201 6.69 13.22 3.07
C PHE A 201 6.62 14.62 3.65
N VAL A 202 7.36 14.85 4.73
CA VAL A 202 7.48 16.13 5.42
C VAL A 202 8.60 16.96 4.78
N CYS A 203 8.29 18.22 4.42
CA CYS A 203 9.22 19.17 3.81
C CYS A 203 9.56 20.37 4.73
N GLY A 204 8.77 20.63 5.76
CA GLY A 204 9.01 21.72 6.70
C GLY A 204 8.71 23.10 6.11
N TRP A 205 7.54 23.30 5.50
CA TRP A 205 7.11 24.59 4.97
C TRP A 205 7.05 25.68 6.02
N SER A 206 7.24 26.94 5.58
CA SER A 206 6.89 28.08 6.43
C SER A 206 5.38 28.11 6.73
N GLU A 207 4.99 28.66 7.88
CA GLU A 207 3.56 28.81 8.24
C GLU A 207 2.78 29.59 7.19
N HIS A 208 3.39 30.62 6.59
CA HIS A 208 2.78 31.40 5.52
C HIS A 208 2.50 30.56 4.27
N PHE A 209 3.47 29.73 3.86
CA PHE A 209 3.31 28.86 2.69
C PHE A 209 2.24 27.79 2.95
N ALA A 210 2.32 27.12 4.10
CA ALA A 210 1.36 26.10 4.52
C ALA A 210 -0.07 26.67 4.57
N ALA A 211 -0.29 27.80 5.24
CA ALA A 211 -1.61 28.41 5.34
C ALA A 211 -2.23 28.77 3.98
N LYS A 212 -1.40 29.10 2.99
CA LYS A 212 -1.87 29.56 1.69
C LYS A 212 -2.05 28.44 0.66
N PHE A 213 -1.23 27.40 0.73
CA PHE A 213 -1.13 26.42 -0.36
C PHE A 213 -1.39 24.97 0.08
N ALA A 214 -1.63 24.69 1.36
CA ALA A 214 -2.03 23.35 1.77
C ALA A 214 -3.32 22.92 1.06
N GLY A 215 -3.34 21.68 0.55
CA GLY A 215 -4.42 21.13 -0.28
C GLY A 215 -4.33 21.49 -1.77
N SER A 216 -3.34 22.30 -2.19
CA SER A 216 -3.21 22.71 -3.60
C SER A 216 -2.63 21.57 -4.45
N PRO A 217 -3.30 21.17 -5.56
CA PRO A 217 -2.75 20.20 -6.49
C PRO A 217 -1.69 20.84 -7.40
N LEU A 218 -0.61 20.13 -7.63
CA LEU A 218 0.38 20.42 -8.67
C LEU A 218 0.21 19.38 -9.79
N LYS A 219 -0.52 19.78 -10.83
CA LYS A 219 -0.76 18.94 -12.01
C LYS A 219 0.37 19.13 -13.01
N ASN A 220 0.65 18.07 -13.79
CA ASN A 220 1.67 18.13 -14.84
C ASN A 220 3.00 18.71 -14.34
N VAL A 221 3.58 18.05 -13.38
CA VAL A 221 4.96 18.26 -12.88
C VAL A 221 5.76 16.98 -13.06
N ALA A 222 7.08 17.06 -12.99
CA ALA A 222 7.91 15.86 -12.95
C ALA A 222 8.77 15.87 -11.68
N LEU A 223 8.91 14.71 -11.07
CA LEU A 223 9.79 14.50 -9.93
C LEU A 223 10.98 13.65 -10.40
N GLN A 224 12.19 14.09 -10.03
CA GLN A 224 13.45 13.41 -10.31
C GLN A 224 14.15 13.14 -8.98
N PHE A 225 14.71 11.94 -8.88
CA PHE A 225 15.35 11.48 -7.66
C PHE A 225 16.41 10.41 -7.97
N GLU A 226 17.50 10.41 -7.22
CA GLU A 226 18.51 9.36 -7.27
C GLU A 226 18.38 8.47 -6.04
N ASP A 227 18.11 7.17 -6.25
CA ASP A 227 17.95 6.22 -5.16
C ASP A 227 19.28 5.91 -4.43
N VAL A 228 19.21 5.10 -3.38
CA VAL A 228 20.39 4.75 -2.57
C VAL A 228 21.47 3.97 -3.33
N HIS A 229 21.14 3.44 -4.50
CA HIS A 229 22.05 2.70 -5.38
C HIS A 229 22.63 3.55 -6.53
N GLY A 230 22.31 4.86 -6.56
CA GLY A 230 22.75 5.77 -7.62
C GLY A 230 21.90 5.68 -8.90
N LYS A 231 20.76 5.00 -8.86
CA LYS A 231 19.85 4.91 -10.01
C LYS A 231 19.01 6.17 -10.11
N ALA A 232 19.10 6.87 -11.24
CA ALA A 232 18.24 8.00 -11.53
C ALA A 232 16.80 7.54 -11.84
N LEU A 233 15.86 8.10 -11.13
CA LEU A 233 14.44 7.90 -11.28
C LEU A 233 13.79 9.20 -11.73
N SER A 234 12.88 9.14 -12.72
CA SER A 234 12.14 10.31 -13.18
C SER A 234 10.74 9.90 -13.59
N ARG A 235 9.74 10.68 -13.19
CA ARG A 235 8.34 10.45 -13.57
C ARG A 235 7.55 11.75 -13.62
N ARG A 236 6.66 11.85 -14.61
CA ARG A 236 5.65 12.92 -14.69
C ARG A 236 4.36 12.48 -14.03
N GLY A 237 3.65 13.44 -13.44
CA GLY A 237 2.38 13.17 -12.80
C GLY A 237 1.81 14.38 -12.09
N GLU A 238 0.99 14.10 -11.09
CA GLU A 238 0.42 15.10 -10.19
C GLU A 238 0.72 14.74 -8.73
N MET A 239 0.86 15.77 -7.92
CA MET A 239 1.04 15.67 -6.47
C MET A 239 0.23 16.75 -5.77
N VAL A 240 0.11 16.67 -4.47
CA VAL A 240 -0.60 17.63 -3.63
C VAL A 240 0.37 18.17 -2.58
N LEU A 241 0.32 19.48 -2.36
CA LEU A 241 0.99 20.12 -1.22
C LEU A 241 0.13 19.92 0.03
N THR A 242 0.72 19.39 1.09
CA THR A 242 0.06 19.28 2.41
C THR A 242 0.47 20.43 3.32
N ALA A 243 -0.05 20.48 4.52
CA ALA A 243 0.30 21.50 5.49
C ALA A 243 1.80 21.49 5.89
N ASP A 244 2.46 20.34 5.75
CA ASP A 244 3.84 20.14 6.18
C ASP A 244 4.73 19.46 5.12
N GLY A 245 4.18 19.14 3.93
CA GLY A 245 4.97 18.44 2.92
C GLY A 245 4.22 18.16 1.60
N ILE A 246 4.45 16.97 1.06
CA ILE A 246 3.93 16.53 -0.24
C ILE A 246 3.32 15.14 -0.16
N GLU A 247 2.29 14.89 -1.00
CA GLU A 247 1.65 13.59 -1.16
C GLU A 247 1.08 13.39 -2.58
N GLY A 248 0.44 12.26 -2.83
CA GLY A 248 -0.25 11.95 -4.08
C GLY A 248 0.47 10.93 -4.96
N ASN A 249 -0.18 10.53 -6.05
CA ASN A 249 0.26 9.41 -6.88
C ASN A 249 1.70 9.51 -7.39
N LEU A 250 2.15 10.72 -7.73
CA LEU A 250 3.53 10.94 -8.17
C LEU A 250 4.52 10.66 -7.03
N VAL A 251 4.22 11.15 -5.82
CA VAL A 251 5.03 10.97 -4.61
C VAL A 251 5.05 9.49 -4.19
N TYR A 252 3.89 8.84 -4.20
CA TYR A 252 3.77 7.43 -3.82
C TYR A 252 4.59 6.49 -4.73
N ALA A 253 4.75 6.85 -6.01
CA ALA A 253 5.55 6.07 -6.95
C ALA A 253 7.05 6.01 -6.60
N PHE A 254 7.53 6.95 -5.79
CA PHE A 254 8.91 7.03 -5.32
C PHE A 254 9.06 6.75 -3.82
N ALA A 255 7.95 6.47 -3.12
CA ALA A 255 7.92 6.46 -1.66
C ALA A 255 8.94 5.48 -1.04
N ALA A 256 9.09 4.26 -1.58
CA ALA A 256 10.07 3.30 -1.10
C ALA A 256 11.50 3.85 -1.20
N ALA A 257 11.91 4.33 -2.39
CA ALA A 257 13.26 4.83 -2.62
C ALA A 257 13.58 6.09 -1.78
N MET A 258 12.61 7.01 -1.65
CA MET A 258 12.77 8.21 -0.83
C MET A 258 12.85 7.87 0.66
N ARG A 259 12.02 6.93 1.16
CA ARG A 259 12.09 6.43 2.53
C ARG A 259 13.43 5.77 2.84
N GLU A 260 13.94 4.92 1.95
CA GLU A 260 15.24 4.28 2.11
C GLU A 260 16.38 5.31 2.18
N ARG A 261 16.33 6.35 1.35
CA ARG A 261 17.29 7.46 1.40
C ARG A 261 17.21 8.19 2.75
N ILE A 262 16.02 8.51 3.24
CA ILE A 262 15.82 9.14 4.54
C ILE A 262 16.33 8.25 5.68
N ASN A 263 16.02 6.95 5.64
CA ASN A 263 16.49 6.01 6.65
C ASN A 263 18.02 5.92 6.71
N ARG A 264 18.70 6.03 5.56
CA ARG A 264 20.16 5.95 5.46
C ARG A 264 20.86 7.28 5.81
N ASP A 265 20.35 8.37 5.26
CA ASP A 265 21.06 9.67 5.23
C ASP A 265 20.41 10.74 6.13
N GLY A 266 19.27 10.44 6.79
CA GLY A 266 18.48 11.37 7.62
C GLY A 266 17.59 12.32 6.83
N SER A 267 17.78 12.43 5.51
CA SER A 267 16.94 13.22 4.61
C SER A 267 17.08 12.72 3.16
N ALA A 268 16.14 13.15 2.30
CA ALA A 268 16.22 12.91 0.87
C ALA A 268 16.04 14.24 0.11
N SER A 269 16.90 14.51 -0.88
CA SER A 269 16.74 15.65 -1.79
C SER A 269 16.14 15.16 -3.11
N VAL A 270 15.03 15.73 -3.51
CA VAL A 270 14.37 15.48 -4.79
C VAL A 270 14.38 16.75 -5.64
N GLN A 271 14.28 16.62 -6.95
CA GLN A 271 14.16 17.74 -7.88
C GLN A 271 12.79 17.76 -8.51
N LEU A 272 12.11 18.89 -8.44
CA LEU A 272 10.79 19.08 -8.99
C LEU A 272 10.84 19.96 -10.24
N ASP A 273 10.48 19.40 -11.39
CA ASP A 273 10.28 20.14 -12.63
C ASP A 273 8.84 20.68 -12.67
N LEU A 274 8.71 22.00 -12.55
CA LEU A 274 7.41 22.69 -12.53
C LEU A 274 6.83 22.92 -13.93
N ALA A 275 7.62 22.73 -14.99
CA ALA A 275 7.22 22.97 -16.38
C ALA A 275 7.78 21.89 -17.33
N PRO A 276 7.39 20.60 -17.19
CA PRO A 276 8.00 19.50 -17.94
C PRO A 276 7.76 19.53 -19.45
N ASP A 277 6.81 20.36 -19.92
CA ASP A 277 6.53 20.56 -21.35
C ASP A 277 7.44 21.61 -22.01
N ARG A 278 8.34 22.24 -21.24
CA ARG A 278 9.29 23.23 -21.73
C ARG A 278 10.71 22.78 -21.39
N ASP A 279 11.61 22.93 -22.36
CA ASP A 279 13.03 22.77 -22.10
C ASP A 279 13.63 24.03 -21.44
N LEU A 280 14.84 23.90 -20.93
CA LEU A 280 15.54 24.97 -20.24
C LEU A 280 15.79 26.18 -21.14
N GLN A 281 16.17 25.95 -22.42
CA GLN A 281 16.47 27.00 -23.37
C GLN A 281 15.25 27.87 -23.65
N ARG A 282 14.10 27.25 -23.86
CA ARG A 282 12.82 27.92 -24.06
C ARG A 282 12.42 28.75 -22.84
N LEU A 283 12.48 28.16 -21.63
CA LEU A 283 12.17 28.86 -20.38
C LEU A 283 13.09 30.08 -20.17
N THR A 284 14.38 29.92 -20.39
CA THR A 284 15.34 31.03 -20.29
C THR A 284 14.98 32.14 -21.27
N SER A 285 14.72 31.82 -22.52
CA SER A 285 14.32 32.80 -23.54
C SER A 285 13.01 33.50 -23.21
N GLU A 286 12.00 32.77 -22.69
CA GLU A 286 10.71 33.32 -22.27
C GLU A 286 10.84 34.27 -21.07
N LEU A 287 11.68 33.92 -20.07
CA LEU A 287 11.93 34.74 -18.88
C LEU A 287 12.76 36.00 -19.17
N GLN A 288 13.71 35.91 -20.11
CA GLN A 288 14.55 37.05 -20.52
C GLN A 288 13.80 38.09 -21.35
N ARG A 289 12.57 37.81 -21.82
CA ARG A 289 11.74 38.82 -22.45
C ARG A 289 11.47 39.94 -21.45
N GLY A 290 11.61 41.17 -21.90
CA GLY A 290 11.40 42.34 -21.05
C GLY A 290 10.00 42.33 -20.39
N ARG A 291 9.96 42.46 -19.08
CA ARG A 291 8.69 42.47 -18.31
C ARG A 291 7.99 43.85 -18.30
N GLY A 292 8.69 44.91 -18.74
CA GLY A 292 8.20 46.27 -18.64
C GLY A 292 7.82 46.64 -17.20
N ALA A 293 6.64 47.24 -17.02
CA ALA A 293 6.09 47.58 -15.70
C ALA A 293 5.40 46.41 -14.97
N ALA A 294 5.36 45.20 -15.55
CA ALA A 294 4.71 44.07 -14.94
C ALA A 294 5.47 43.54 -13.74
N SER A 295 4.76 43.10 -12.70
CA SER A 295 5.37 42.39 -11.58
C SER A 295 5.99 41.06 -12.05
N LEU A 296 7.02 40.55 -11.36
CA LEU A 296 7.61 39.26 -11.69
C LEU A 296 6.59 38.11 -11.65
N ALA A 297 5.63 38.15 -10.74
CA ALA A 297 4.55 37.16 -10.67
C ALA A 297 3.67 37.17 -11.94
N ASN A 298 3.32 38.36 -12.45
CA ASN A 298 2.57 38.49 -13.70
C ASN A 298 3.43 38.06 -14.92
N HIS A 299 4.73 38.30 -14.88
CA HIS A 299 5.65 37.88 -15.92
C HIS A 299 5.76 36.35 -15.98
N LEU A 300 6.00 35.68 -14.84
CA LEU A 300 6.02 34.21 -14.70
C LEU A 300 4.73 33.57 -15.21
N ARG A 301 3.58 34.11 -14.80
CA ARG A 301 2.28 33.59 -15.23
C ARG A 301 2.11 33.74 -16.75
N LYS A 302 2.41 34.92 -17.31
CA LYS A 302 2.19 35.21 -18.72
C LYS A 302 3.14 34.48 -19.65
N GLN A 303 4.42 34.41 -19.30
CA GLN A 303 5.46 33.82 -20.15
C GLN A 303 5.58 32.29 -19.95
N CYS A 304 5.54 31.83 -18.70
CA CYS A 304 5.86 30.44 -18.37
C CYS A 304 4.67 29.64 -17.84
N GLY A 305 3.50 30.27 -17.61
CA GLY A 305 2.36 29.61 -16.98
C GLY A 305 2.63 29.18 -15.53
N ILE A 306 3.58 29.86 -14.86
CA ILE A 306 3.93 29.59 -13.46
C ILE A 306 3.18 30.60 -12.59
N ASP A 307 2.17 30.10 -11.88
CA ASP A 307 1.34 30.89 -10.96
C ASP A 307 0.92 30.07 -9.73
N GLY A 308 0.08 30.64 -8.89
CA GLY A 308 -0.50 29.96 -7.74
C GLY A 308 0.56 29.25 -6.87
N ALA A 309 0.32 27.98 -6.60
CA ALA A 309 1.19 27.15 -5.77
C ALA A 309 2.60 26.95 -6.37
N ARG A 310 2.73 26.88 -7.72
CA ARG A 310 4.04 26.78 -8.36
C ARG A 310 4.90 28.01 -8.12
N ALA A 311 4.31 29.21 -8.27
CA ALA A 311 5.01 30.46 -7.97
C ALA A 311 5.28 30.60 -6.46
N GLY A 312 4.41 30.07 -5.63
CA GLY A 312 4.58 29.97 -4.18
C GLY A 312 5.81 29.15 -3.82
N LEU A 313 5.97 27.95 -4.39
CA LEU A 313 7.13 27.06 -4.15
C LEU A 313 8.46 27.72 -4.52
N LEU A 314 8.51 28.45 -5.66
CA LEU A 314 9.73 29.17 -6.02
C LEU A 314 10.11 30.22 -4.98
N ARG A 315 9.12 30.90 -4.37
CA ARG A 315 9.37 31.89 -3.32
C ARG A 315 9.70 31.29 -1.97
N GLU A 316 9.17 30.12 -1.69
CA GLU A 316 9.43 29.38 -0.46
C GLU A 316 10.86 28.82 -0.42
N LEU A 317 11.35 28.34 -1.57
CA LEU A 317 12.56 27.54 -1.64
C LEU A 317 13.79 28.28 -2.21
N LEU A 318 13.58 29.40 -2.93
CA LEU A 318 14.68 30.13 -3.57
C LEU A 318 15.02 31.39 -2.78
N ASP A 319 16.31 31.71 -2.73
CA ASP A 319 16.80 33.00 -2.25
C ASP A 319 16.49 34.12 -3.24
N LYS A 320 16.70 35.36 -2.80
CA LYS A 320 16.43 36.55 -3.61
C LYS A 320 17.34 36.68 -4.82
N GLU A 321 18.56 36.19 -4.75
CA GLU A 321 19.55 36.28 -5.83
C GLU A 321 19.14 35.38 -6.97
N THR A 322 18.87 34.10 -6.71
CA THR A 322 18.34 33.13 -7.67
C THR A 322 17.01 33.60 -8.27
N PHE A 323 16.14 34.19 -7.46
CA PHE A 323 14.82 34.66 -7.92
C PHE A 323 14.91 35.88 -8.86
N ASN A 324 15.95 36.68 -8.80
CA ASN A 324 16.17 37.85 -9.64
C ASN A 324 16.99 37.58 -10.89
N ASP A 325 17.75 36.51 -10.95
CA ASP A 325 18.47 36.05 -12.14
C ASP A 325 17.56 35.16 -12.99
N MET A 326 17.23 35.58 -14.19
CA MET A 326 16.27 34.86 -15.06
C MET A 326 16.81 33.52 -15.56
N ALA A 327 18.14 33.37 -15.71
CA ALA A 327 18.73 32.09 -16.09
C ALA A 327 18.71 31.09 -14.91
N CYS A 328 19.07 31.56 -13.71
CA CYS A 328 18.99 30.77 -12.48
C CYS A 328 17.54 30.40 -12.16
N LEU A 329 16.60 31.32 -12.32
CA LEU A 329 15.17 31.06 -12.13
C LEU A 329 14.63 30.03 -13.13
N ALA A 330 15.06 30.09 -14.42
CA ALA A 330 14.70 29.08 -15.41
C ALA A 330 15.21 27.68 -15.01
N ALA A 331 16.46 27.59 -14.57
CA ALA A 331 17.06 26.36 -14.08
C ALA A 331 16.32 25.82 -12.85
N ALA A 332 15.95 26.70 -11.91
CA ALA A 332 15.17 26.32 -10.73
C ALA A 332 13.75 25.83 -11.08
N ILE A 333 13.08 26.41 -12.08
CA ILE A 333 11.78 25.91 -12.56
C ILE A 333 11.91 24.47 -13.10
N LYS A 334 13.04 24.11 -13.70
CA LYS A 334 13.29 22.77 -14.25
C LYS A 334 13.77 21.76 -13.21
N ALA A 335 14.39 22.20 -12.13
CA ALA A 335 15.01 21.35 -11.13
C ALA A 335 14.96 22.02 -9.75
N LEU A 336 13.76 22.33 -9.27
CA LEU A 336 13.54 22.94 -7.96
C LEU A 336 13.92 21.94 -6.87
N PRO A 337 14.96 22.22 -6.05
CA PRO A 337 15.36 21.30 -5.00
C PRO A 337 14.33 21.32 -3.86
N LEU A 338 13.94 20.12 -3.43
CA LEU A 338 13.03 19.92 -2.33
C LEU A 338 13.60 18.90 -1.37
N THR A 339 13.79 19.28 -0.10
CA THR A 339 14.29 18.39 0.94
C THR A 339 13.12 17.72 1.68
N LEU A 340 13.21 16.40 1.79
CA LEU A 340 12.28 15.56 2.52
C LEU A 340 12.96 15.10 3.82
N HIS A 341 12.34 15.37 4.95
CA HIS A 341 12.93 15.12 6.28
C HIS A 341 12.44 13.83 6.92
N ALA A 342 11.20 13.43 6.63
CA ALA A 342 10.59 12.22 7.17
C ALA A 342 9.43 11.75 6.28
N THR A 343 9.04 10.48 6.41
CA THR A 343 7.73 10.02 5.94
C THR A 343 6.62 10.59 6.82
N ARG A 344 5.42 10.74 6.26
CA ARG A 344 4.23 10.94 7.09
C ARG A 344 4.00 9.71 7.98
N PRO A 345 3.31 9.87 9.12
CA PRO A 345 3.01 8.76 10.03
C PRO A 345 2.39 7.56 9.31
N ILE A 346 2.72 6.35 9.76
CA ILE A 346 2.23 5.11 9.15
C ILE A 346 0.70 5.02 9.12
N ASP A 347 0.02 5.60 10.10
CA ASP A 347 -1.45 5.67 10.14
C ASP A 347 -2.08 6.46 8.99
N GLU A 348 -1.31 7.32 8.34
CA GLU A 348 -1.74 8.12 7.20
C GLU A 348 -1.31 7.52 5.86
N ALA A 349 -0.45 6.49 5.90
CA ALA A 349 0.04 5.82 4.72
C ALA A 349 -1.05 4.93 4.07
N ILE A 350 -1.00 4.76 2.75
CA ILE A 350 -1.91 3.87 2.04
C ILE A 350 -1.62 2.41 2.39
N SER A 351 -0.35 2.06 2.56
CA SER A 351 0.11 0.70 2.84
C SER A 351 1.31 0.68 3.76
N THR A 352 1.74 -0.53 4.10
CA THR A 352 2.83 -0.81 5.03
C THR A 352 3.93 -1.59 4.32
N ALA A 353 5.18 -1.28 4.61
CA ALA A 353 6.35 -2.12 4.35
C ALA A 353 6.84 -2.74 5.65
N GLY A 354 7.63 -3.81 5.57
CA GLY A 354 8.01 -4.60 6.74
C GLY A 354 6.94 -5.63 7.12
N GLY A 355 7.17 -6.36 8.17
CA GLY A 355 6.29 -7.46 8.63
C GLY A 355 7.02 -8.77 8.84
N VAL A 356 6.32 -9.89 8.74
CA VAL A 356 6.90 -11.23 8.85
C VAL A 356 7.82 -11.48 7.65
N ARG A 357 9.10 -11.74 7.94
CA ARG A 357 10.09 -12.04 6.88
C ARG A 357 9.78 -13.36 6.21
N PHE A 358 10.00 -13.44 4.88
CA PHE A 358 9.81 -14.69 4.15
C PHE A 358 10.74 -15.79 4.65
N GLU A 359 11.92 -15.42 5.12
CA GLU A 359 12.93 -16.33 5.72
C GLU A 359 12.46 -16.98 7.04
N ALA A 360 11.42 -16.42 7.69
CA ALA A 360 10.77 -17.01 8.87
C ALA A 360 9.68 -18.05 8.54
N MET A 361 9.46 -18.31 7.26
CA MET A 361 8.41 -19.21 6.76
C MET A 361 9.01 -20.24 5.81
N ASP A 362 8.28 -21.34 5.63
CA ASP A 362 8.56 -22.29 4.55
C ASP A 362 7.92 -21.79 3.21
N GLU A 363 8.16 -22.55 2.14
CA GLU A 363 7.62 -22.24 0.79
C GLU A 363 6.08 -22.24 0.73
N GLN A 364 5.40 -22.75 1.76
CA GLN A 364 3.94 -22.79 1.88
C GLN A 364 3.39 -21.71 2.81
N LEU A 365 4.21 -20.72 3.19
CA LEU A 365 3.92 -19.63 4.11
C LEU A 365 3.60 -20.08 5.54
N MET A 366 4.02 -21.27 5.96
CA MET A 366 3.96 -21.74 7.33
C MET A 366 5.13 -21.16 8.13
N LEU A 367 4.87 -20.64 9.32
CA LEU A 367 5.90 -20.16 10.23
C LEU A 367 6.77 -21.31 10.72
N THR A 368 8.08 -21.25 10.51
CA THR A 368 9.02 -22.29 10.95
C THR A 368 9.06 -22.43 12.48
N ALA A 369 8.90 -21.32 13.20
CA ALA A 369 8.83 -21.27 14.65
C ALA A 369 7.48 -21.76 15.22
N LEU A 370 6.42 -21.84 14.43
CA LEU A 370 5.05 -22.16 14.86
C LEU A 370 4.37 -23.09 13.84
N PRO A 371 4.70 -24.40 13.86
CA PRO A 371 4.08 -25.36 12.93
C PRO A 371 2.54 -25.33 13.01
N GLY A 372 1.87 -25.36 11.84
CA GLY A 372 0.43 -25.23 11.72
C GLY A 372 -0.10 -23.79 11.72
N VAL A 373 0.78 -22.78 11.82
CA VAL A 373 0.43 -21.37 11.69
C VAL A 373 1.01 -20.81 10.40
N PHE A 374 0.15 -20.19 9.57
CA PHE A 374 0.47 -19.64 8.26
C PHE A 374 0.25 -18.14 8.25
N CYS A 375 1.00 -17.38 7.45
CA CYS A 375 0.84 -15.94 7.35
C CYS A 375 0.51 -15.51 5.91
N ALA A 376 -0.34 -14.48 5.75
CA ALA A 376 -0.73 -13.98 4.44
C ALA A 376 -1.06 -12.48 4.43
N GLY A 377 -0.93 -11.88 3.27
CA GLY A 377 -1.33 -10.49 3.03
C GLY A 377 -0.26 -9.48 3.41
N GLU A 378 -0.72 -8.28 3.73
CA GLU A 378 0.13 -7.12 4.04
C GLU A 378 0.92 -7.26 5.36
N MET A 379 0.68 -8.32 6.16
CA MET A 379 1.51 -8.60 7.33
C MET A 379 2.86 -9.23 6.98
N LEU A 380 3.06 -9.69 5.75
CA LEU A 380 4.34 -10.21 5.25
C LEU A 380 5.27 -9.05 4.88
N ASP A 381 6.58 -9.29 4.94
CA ASP A 381 7.62 -8.29 4.63
C ASP A 381 7.76 -8.04 3.12
N TRP A 382 6.82 -7.30 2.57
CA TRP A 382 6.84 -6.84 1.18
C TRP A 382 6.09 -5.51 1.02
N GLU A 383 6.35 -4.82 -0.07
CA GLU A 383 5.60 -3.64 -0.47
C GLU A 383 5.42 -3.59 -1.99
N ALA A 384 4.47 -2.80 -2.45
CA ALA A 384 4.26 -2.51 -3.86
C ALA A 384 3.67 -1.11 -4.04
N PRO A 385 3.86 -0.46 -5.21
CA PRO A 385 3.21 0.82 -5.49
C PRO A 385 1.69 0.66 -5.58
N THR A 386 0.97 1.79 -5.56
CA THR A 386 -0.46 1.81 -5.89
C THR A 386 -0.68 1.37 -7.33
N GLY A 387 -1.81 0.70 -7.61
CA GLY A 387 -2.11 0.21 -8.96
C GLY A 387 -2.72 -1.17 -9.02
N GLY A 388 -3.23 -1.70 -7.91
CA GLY A 388 -3.86 -3.03 -7.80
C GLY A 388 -2.89 -4.14 -7.36
N TYR A 389 -1.58 -3.87 -7.34
CA TYR A 389 -0.54 -4.84 -6.96
C TYR A 389 -0.70 -5.33 -5.53
N LEU A 390 -0.97 -4.42 -4.58
CA LEU A 390 -1.19 -4.74 -3.18
C LEU A 390 -2.34 -5.73 -2.99
N LEU A 391 -3.46 -5.48 -3.66
CA LEU A 391 -4.63 -6.34 -3.54
C LEU A 391 -4.39 -7.71 -4.19
N THR A 392 -3.74 -7.73 -5.36
CA THR A 392 -3.36 -8.98 -6.03
C THR A 392 -2.49 -9.85 -5.13
N ALA A 393 -1.42 -9.30 -4.55
CA ALA A 393 -0.54 -10.05 -3.64
C ALA A 393 -1.24 -10.49 -2.35
N CYS A 394 -2.13 -9.66 -1.79
CA CYS A 394 -2.93 -10.06 -0.64
C CYS A 394 -3.82 -11.27 -0.93
N LEU A 395 -4.52 -11.27 -2.07
CA LEU A 395 -5.37 -12.39 -2.49
C LEU A 395 -4.54 -13.64 -2.83
N ALA A 396 -3.47 -13.46 -3.58
CA ALA A 396 -2.56 -14.56 -3.97
C ALA A 396 -1.92 -15.24 -2.74
N SER A 397 -1.40 -14.45 -1.80
CA SER A 397 -0.81 -14.99 -0.56
C SER A 397 -1.84 -15.64 0.36
N GLY A 398 -3.06 -15.09 0.45
CA GLY A 398 -4.16 -15.71 1.19
C GLY A 398 -4.53 -17.09 0.65
N ARG A 399 -4.61 -17.21 -0.68
CA ARG A 399 -4.80 -18.48 -1.39
C ARG A 399 -3.64 -19.45 -1.14
N ALA A 400 -2.41 -18.99 -1.23
CA ALA A 400 -1.22 -19.81 -1.02
C ALA A 400 -1.14 -20.34 0.42
N ALA A 401 -1.35 -19.51 1.44
CA ALA A 401 -1.36 -19.91 2.83
C ALA A 401 -2.45 -20.94 3.14
N ALA A 402 -3.64 -20.80 2.56
CA ALA A 402 -4.70 -21.79 2.69
C ALA A 402 -4.32 -23.13 2.06
N ASN A 403 -3.75 -23.12 0.85
CA ASN A 403 -3.26 -24.34 0.21
C ASN A 403 -2.12 -24.99 1.03
N GLY A 404 -1.21 -24.19 1.60
CA GLY A 404 -0.17 -24.65 2.50
C GLY A 404 -0.75 -25.35 3.72
N LEU A 405 -1.78 -24.80 4.33
CA LEU A 405 -2.50 -25.39 5.46
C LEU A 405 -3.13 -26.74 5.08
N LEU A 406 -3.75 -26.84 3.91
CA LEU A 406 -4.33 -28.07 3.40
C LEU A 406 -3.27 -29.16 3.18
N HIS A 407 -2.14 -28.82 2.57
CA HIS A 407 -1.02 -29.73 2.39
C HIS A 407 -0.41 -30.17 3.73
N TRP A 408 -0.34 -29.27 4.70
CA TRP A 408 0.13 -29.61 6.05
C TRP A 408 -0.81 -30.59 6.72
N LEU A 409 -2.14 -30.35 6.68
CA LEU A 409 -3.15 -31.29 7.22
C LEU A 409 -3.06 -32.68 6.58
N ALA A 410 -2.90 -32.74 5.26
CA ALA A 410 -2.78 -34.02 4.54
C ALA A 410 -1.54 -34.84 4.95
N ARG A 411 -0.50 -34.18 5.46
CA ARG A 411 0.70 -34.85 6.01
C ARG A 411 0.56 -35.29 7.46
N GLN A 412 -0.44 -34.80 8.18
CA GLN A 412 -0.73 -35.17 9.58
C GLN A 412 -1.75 -36.33 9.68
N ALA A 413 -2.51 -36.59 8.59
CA ALA A 413 -3.52 -37.66 8.49
C ALA A 413 -2.87 -39.00 8.12
#